data_bc0c5dfe56f8efeb7806391ca2fb11a3
#
_entry.id   bc0c5dfe56f8efeb7806391ca2fb11a3
#
_cell.length_a   1.000
_cell.length_b   1.000
_cell.length_c   1.000
_cell.angle_alpha   90.00
_cell.angle_beta   90.00
_cell.angle_gamma   90.00
#
_symmetry.space_group_name_H-M   'P 1'
#
loop_
_entity.id
_entity.type
_entity.pdbx_description
1 polymer ?
#
loop_
_entity_poly.entity_id
_entity_poly.type
_entity_poly.pdbx_seq_one_letter_code
_entity_poly.pdbx_strand_id
1 'polypeptide(L)'
;MALFCMSLNLAAQSKVTLSFESEVLNSNVHVYTTLGSDPEKEVMPEEDTGSYIIDSGCKLRVSVVPEQNYVVYVWKSKLGDASMEEINESYSITEQTFENVTKNLALVVDVVRLVPVTFVVPEEGTNGPEVNVEEQGDFGRVIKAESDGKTYLLPENRGAYFDPCIKDGYNILAWSFGEGAYFPARPDQFYKNNVPEDFFLTVLFYKDGETRTVTYEQPKTAVLTCKNRNLDDSPELASGETCTPGDHILFEVAPEGNPDGKVELHHWLVNGEEYRLSDGDFYVDNSLTLMAISNLDVKVVPMEEYTDAIQKVATPVETTIRTDATAGKINVTTTAKNVFVYNVAGKLLAMQAVKDQKAEISVPASMRGETLIVRTAEKSFNVVFK
;
A
#
# COMPACT_ATOMS: atom_id res chain seq x y z
N MET A 1 -65.18 7.21 60.89
CA MET A 1 -64.76 7.64 59.55
C MET A 1 -63.30 8.02 59.65
N ALA A 2 -62.39 7.05 59.35
CA ALA A 2 -60.95 7.24 59.48
C ALA A 2 -60.38 7.60 58.06
N LEU A 3 -59.86 8.83 57.98
CA LEU A 3 -59.20 9.31 56.77
C LEU A 3 -57.81 8.73 56.68
N PHE A 4 -57.61 7.81 55.75
CA PHE A 4 -56.28 7.27 55.42
C PHE A 4 -55.55 8.27 54.50
N CYS A 5 -54.69 9.11 55.08
CA CYS A 5 -53.75 9.90 54.27
C CYS A 5 -52.65 8.94 53.76
N MET A 6 -52.78 8.52 52.52
CA MET A 6 -51.64 7.96 51.79
C MET A 6 -50.64 9.10 51.47
N SER A 7 -49.58 9.20 52.23
CA SER A 7 -48.44 10.02 51.84
C SER A 7 -47.74 9.31 50.69
N LEU A 8 -47.95 9.82 49.50
CA LEU A 8 -47.08 9.49 48.35
C LEU A 8 -45.69 10.04 48.66
N ASN A 9 -44.80 9.19 49.15
CA ASN A 9 -43.39 9.49 49.14
C ASN A 9 -42.95 9.50 47.68
N LEU A 10 -42.97 10.64 47.00
CA LEU A 10 -42.14 10.88 45.84
C LEU A 10 -40.71 10.88 46.32
N ALA A 11 -40.05 9.73 46.34
CA ALA A 11 -38.62 9.68 46.46
C ALA A 11 -38.07 10.47 45.27
N ALA A 12 -37.37 11.56 45.54
CA ALA A 12 -36.67 12.31 44.49
C ALA A 12 -35.76 11.32 43.76
N GLN A 13 -36.05 11.09 42.51
CA GLN A 13 -35.29 10.18 41.68
C GLN A 13 -33.84 10.69 41.62
N SER A 14 -32.89 9.91 42.06
CA SER A 14 -31.48 10.32 41.99
C SER A 14 -31.04 10.44 40.53
N LYS A 15 -30.25 11.44 40.24
CA LYS A 15 -29.69 11.70 38.94
C LYS A 15 -28.22 11.25 38.90
N VAL A 16 -27.75 10.84 37.75
CA VAL A 16 -26.36 10.58 37.44
C VAL A 16 -25.95 11.32 36.17
N THR A 17 -24.67 11.56 36.03
CA THR A 17 -24.13 12.30 34.89
C THR A 17 -23.48 11.33 33.92
N LEU A 18 -23.82 11.46 32.63
CA LEU A 18 -23.02 10.92 31.53
C LEU A 18 -22.18 12.06 30.94
N SER A 19 -20.91 11.87 30.81
CA SER A 19 -19.99 12.81 30.16
C SER A 19 -19.12 12.11 29.13
N PHE A 20 -18.66 12.91 28.15
CA PHE A 20 -17.58 12.48 27.26
C PHE A 20 -16.29 13.17 27.72
N GLU A 21 -15.22 12.41 27.97
CA GLU A 21 -13.94 12.98 28.43
C GLU A 21 -13.20 13.76 27.34
N SER A 22 -13.57 13.53 26.07
CA SER A 22 -13.11 14.30 24.91
C SER A 22 -14.29 14.56 23.97
N GLU A 23 -14.20 15.62 23.18
CA GLU A 23 -15.17 15.89 22.12
C GLU A 23 -15.15 14.74 21.10
N VAL A 24 -16.34 14.26 20.75
CA VAL A 24 -16.50 13.20 19.73
C VAL A 24 -16.60 13.90 18.37
N LEU A 25 -15.44 14.08 17.74
CA LEU A 25 -15.32 14.79 16.45
C LEU A 25 -15.85 13.94 15.29
N ASN A 26 -16.23 14.61 14.22
CA ASN A 26 -16.65 14.01 12.93
C ASN A 26 -17.81 12.99 13.08
N SER A 27 -18.72 13.27 14.00
CA SER A 27 -19.89 12.42 14.24
C SER A 27 -21.00 13.15 14.95
N ASN A 28 -22.20 12.58 14.90
CA ASN A 28 -23.35 12.99 15.72
C ASN A 28 -23.55 11.99 16.84
N VAL A 29 -23.71 12.48 18.07
CA VAL A 29 -23.92 11.66 19.27
C VAL A 29 -25.39 11.78 19.69
N HIS A 30 -26.03 10.63 19.89
CA HIS A 30 -27.39 10.52 20.40
C HIS A 30 -27.41 9.69 21.68
N VAL A 31 -28.08 10.17 22.70
CA VAL A 31 -28.18 9.53 24.00
C VAL A 31 -29.63 9.20 24.30
N TYR A 32 -29.92 7.96 24.57
CA TYR A 32 -31.26 7.47 24.85
C TYR A 32 -31.33 6.79 26.24
N THR A 33 -32.43 7.01 26.95
CA THR A 33 -32.67 6.38 28.27
C THR A 33 -34.02 5.68 28.29
N THR A 34 -34.03 4.55 29.01
CA THR A 34 -35.27 3.82 29.33
C THR A 34 -35.31 3.56 30.84
N LEU A 35 -36.37 3.91 31.53
CA LEU A 35 -36.55 3.66 32.95
C LEU A 35 -37.71 2.69 33.18
N GLY A 36 -37.40 1.51 33.72
CA GLY A 36 -38.38 0.46 33.92
C GLY A 36 -39.08 0.02 32.65
N SER A 37 -40.37 0.21 32.56
CA SER A 37 -41.22 -0.08 31.39
C SER A 37 -41.56 1.13 30.52
N ASP A 38 -40.97 2.30 30.82
CA ASP A 38 -41.20 3.50 30.03
C ASP A 38 -40.63 3.36 28.62
N PRO A 39 -41.20 4.06 27.62
CA PRO A 39 -40.64 4.11 26.30
C PRO A 39 -39.26 4.78 26.32
N GLU A 40 -38.38 4.36 25.39
CA GLU A 40 -37.06 4.96 25.19
C GLU A 40 -37.22 6.45 24.87
N LYS A 41 -36.41 7.31 25.49
CA LYS A 41 -36.42 8.75 25.33
C LYS A 41 -35.03 9.28 25.03
N GLU A 42 -34.92 10.13 24.03
CA GLU A 42 -33.68 10.87 23.77
C GLU A 42 -33.48 11.97 24.83
N VAL A 43 -32.23 12.07 25.30
CA VAL A 43 -31.78 13.06 26.27
C VAL A 43 -30.85 14.04 25.57
N MET A 44 -31.09 15.33 25.75
CA MET A 44 -30.22 16.37 25.22
C MET A 44 -29.13 16.74 26.23
N PRO A 45 -27.92 17.14 25.76
CA PRO A 45 -26.88 17.61 26.67
C PRO A 45 -27.26 18.94 27.31
N GLU A 46 -26.73 19.22 28.50
CA GLU A 46 -26.81 20.54 29.12
C GLU A 46 -25.93 21.55 28.35
N GLU A 47 -26.48 22.74 28.07
CA GLU A 47 -25.84 23.78 27.26
C GLU A 47 -24.48 24.22 27.83
N ASP A 48 -24.37 24.31 29.17
CA ASP A 48 -23.17 24.82 29.84
C ASP A 48 -22.04 23.80 29.95
N THR A 49 -22.33 22.49 30.03
CA THR A 49 -21.37 21.44 30.35
C THR A 49 -21.19 20.42 29.25
N GLY A 50 -22.12 20.35 28.29
CA GLY A 50 -22.17 19.27 27.30
C GLY A 50 -22.45 17.87 27.89
N SER A 51 -22.73 17.80 29.20
CA SER A 51 -23.02 16.56 29.91
C SER A 51 -24.50 16.21 29.84
N TYR A 52 -24.81 14.95 29.96
CA TYR A 52 -26.20 14.45 29.96
C TYR A 52 -26.61 14.08 31.40
N ILE A 53 -27.71 14.64 31.85
CA ILE A 53 -28.27 14.31 33.17
C ILE A 53 -29.34 13.25 32.99
N ILE A 54 -29.10 12.06 33.50
CA ILE A 54 -29.99 10.90 33.34
C ILE A 54 -30.50 10.36 34.68
N ASP A 55 -31.58 9.62 34.64
CA ASP A 55 -32.18 9.01 35.83
C ASP A 55 -31.32 7.82 36.30
N SER A 56 -31.02 7.80 37.61
CA SER A 56 -30.28 6.65 38.19
C SER A 56 -31.12 5.37 38.07
N GLY A 57 -30.44 4.27 37.68
CA GLY A 57 -31.09 2.99 37.44
C GLY A 57 -31.71 2.82 36.06
N CYS A 58 -31.51 3.79 35.16
CA CYS A 58 -31.98 3.66 33.78
C CYS A 58 -31.08 2.70 32.97
N LYS A 59 -31.65 2.17 31.91
CA LYS A 59 -30.93 1.64 30.78
C LYS A 59 -30.54 2.79 29.88
N LEU A 60 -29.25 2.87 29.52
CA LEU A 60 -28.69 3.94 28.70
C LEU A 60 -28.20 3.30 27.38
N ARG A 61 -28.62 3.89 26.25
CA ARG A 61 -28.08 3.59 24.94
C ARG A 61 -27.44 4.86 24.36
N VAL A 62 -26.20 4.74 23.98
CA VAL A 62 -25.44 5.82 23.32
C VAL A 62 -25.17 5.38 21.88
N SER A 63 -25.59 6.21 20.93
CA SER A 63 -25.38 5.99 19.50
C SER A 63 -24.50 7.12 18.96
N VAL A 64 -23.46 6.74 18.23
CA VAL A 64 -22.54 7.65 17.52
C VAL A 64 -22.66 7.37 16.04
N VAL A 65 -23.06 8.38 15.29
CA VAL A 65 -23.22 8.32 13.84
C VAL A 65 -22.06 9.07 13.20
N PRO A 66 -21.00 8.35 12.75
CA PRO A 66 -19.86 8.98 12.10
C PRO A 66 -20.25 9.69 10.81
N GLU A 67 -19.55 10.77 10.47
CA GLU A 67 -19.64 11.39 9.16
C GLU A 67 -19.13 10.45 8.06
N GLN A 68 -19.38 10.81 6.81
CA GLN A 68 -18.91 10.05 5.66
C GLN A 68 -17.37 9.91 5.71
N ASN A 69 -16.87 8.73 5.45
CA ASN A 69 -15.44 8.35 5.52
C ASN A 69 -14.83 8.36 6.94
N TYR A 70 -15.68 8.26 7.97
CA TYR A 70 -15.22 8.06 9.34
C TYR A 70 -15.82 6.79 9.93
N VAL A 71 -15.15 6.24 10.94
CA VAL A 71 -15.62 5.04 11.64
C VAL A 71 -15.34 5.18 13.14
N VAL A 72 -16.25 4.67 13.97
CA VAL A 72 -15.98 4.53 15.41
C VAL A 72 -14.93 3.44 15.58
N TYR A 73 -13.78 3.80 16.15
CA TYR A 73 -12.65 2.89 16.30
C TYR A 73 -12.61 2.26 17.69
N VAL A 74 -12.72 3.07 18.74
CA VAL A 74 -12.63 2.62 20.13
C VAL A 74 -13.72 3.26 20.97
N TRP A 75 -14.31 2.45 21.85
CA TRP A 75 -15.11 2.91 22.98
C TRP A 75 -14.38 2.58 24.27
N LYS A 76 -14.31 3.54 25.20
CA LYS A 76 -13.86 3.33 26.57
C LYS A 76 -14.91 3.88 27.52
N SER A 77 -15.05 3.25 28.66
CA SER A 77 -15.97 3.70 29.70
C SER A 77 -15.32 3.69 31.07
N LYS A 78 -15.82 4.58 31.93
CA LYS A 78 -15.46 4.69 33.34
C LYS A 78 -16.72 4.88 34.15
N LEU A 79 -16.98 4.00 35.09
CA LEU A 79 -18.15 4.07 35.95
C LEU A 79 -17.75 4.52 37.37
N GLY A 80 -18.16 5.72 37.77
CA GLY A 80 -17.79 6.32 39.06
C GLY A 80 -16.28 6.53 39.15
N ASP A 81 -15.65 6.00 40.22
CA ASP A 81 -14.21 6.13 40.49
C ASP A 81 -13.35 4.99 39.91
N ALA A 82 -13.93 4.12 39.08
CA ALA A 82 -13.20 3.06 38.39
C ALA A 82 -12.15 3.60 37.41
N SER A 83 -11.23 2.76 36.95
CA SER A 83 -10.34 3.10 35.82
C SER A 83 -11.14 3.15 34.52
N MET A 84 -10.60 3.88 33.53
CA MET A 84 -11.11 3.85 32.17
C MET A 84 -10.75 2.52 31.53
N GLU A 85 -11.75 1.82 31.00
CA GLU A 85 -11.60 0.50 30.36
C GLU A 85 -12.18 0.54 28.95
N GLU A 86 -11.55 -0.18 28.04
CA GLU A 86 -12.04 -0.39 26.70
C GLU A 86 -13.19 -1.38 26.71
N ILE A 87 -14.27 -1.08 26.00
CA ILE A 87 -15.54 -1.82 26.07
C ILE A 87 -16.07 -2.35 24.75
N ASN A 88 -15.40 -2.05 23.63
CA ASN A 88 -15.80 -2.61 22.34
C ASN A 88 -14.95 -3.82 21.96
N GLU A 89 -15.59 -4.80 21.36
CA GLU A 89 -14.93 -6.02 20.86
C GLU A 89 -14.37 -5.83 19.44
N SER A 90 -14.85 -4.83 18.69
CA SER A 90 -14.36 -4.51 17.36
C SER A 90 -14.62 -3.05 16.98
N TYR A 91 -13.88 -2.50 16.02
CA TYR A 91 -14.21 -1.18 15.49
C TYR A 91 -15.50 -1.20 14.63
N SER A 92 -16.03 -0.02 14.30
CA SER A 92 -17.34 0.19 13.64
C SER A 92 -18.57 -0.13 14.49
N ILE A 93 -18.42 -0.37 15.79
CA ILE A 93 -19.57 -0.44 16.70
C ILE A 93 -20.03 0.99 16.97
N THR A 94 -21.19 1.33 16.45
CA THR A 94 -21.76 2.67 16.55
C THR A 94 -22.69 2.86 17.76
N GLU A 95 -22.99 1.80 18.50
CA GLU A 95 -23.88 1.85 19.66
C GLU A 95 -23.33 1.07 20.84
N GLN A 96 -23.46 1.64 22.02
CA GLN A 96 -23.19 0.98 23.30
C GLN A 96 -24.40 1.09 24.22
N THR A 97 -24.65 0.00 24.95
CA THR A 97 -25.76 -0.07 25.91
C THR A 97 -25.23 -0.38 27.31
N PHE A 98 -25.68 0.39 28.28
CA PHE A 98 -25.36 0.23 29.69
C PHE A 98 -26.63 -0.03 30.48
N GLU A 99 -26.68 -1.16 31.16
CA GLU A 99 -27.84 -1.54 31.97
C GLU A 99 -27.72 -0.97 33.39
N ASN A 100 -28.83 -0.47 33.96
CA ASN A 100 -28.92 -0.05 35.35
C ASN A 100 -27.82 0.93 35.80
N VAL A 101 -27.70 2.07 35.10
CA VAL A 101 -26.66 3.08 35.37
C VAL A 101 -26.98 3.82 36.68
N THR A 102 -26.25 3.49 37.76
CA THR A 102 -26.47 4.06 39.11
C THR A 102 -25.35 4.99 39.59
N LYS A 103 -24.28 5.16 38.80
CA LYS A 103 -23.16 6.05 39.07
C LYS A 103 -22.87 6.89 37.85
N ASN A 104 -22.13 7.98 38.03
CA ASN A 104 -21.66 8.79 36.92
C ASN A 104 -20.86 7.92 35.93
N LEU A 105 -21.10 8.13 34.64
CA LEU A 105 -20.47 7.40 33.55
C LEU A 105 -19.70 8.39 32.67
N ALA A 106 -18.41 8.12 32.50
CA ALA A 106 -17.60 8.85 31.53
C ALA A 106 -17.27 7.94 30.36
N LEU A 107 -17.38 8.47 29.15
CA LEU A 107 -17.08 7.79 27.90
C LEU A 107 -15.94 8.48 27.16
N VAL A 108 -15.14 7.69 26.47
CA VAL A 108 -14.24 8.13 25.39
C VAL A 108 -14.66 7.37 24.14
N VAL A 109 -14.89 8.11 23.06
CA VAL A 109 -15.21 7.53 21.75
C VAL A 109 -14.20 8.08 20.74
N ASP A 110 -13.38 7.20 20.20
CA ASP A 110 -12.40 7.53 19.17
C ASP A 110 -13.02 7.29 17.80
N VAL A 111 -13.18 8.36 17.02
CA VAL A 111 -13.71 8.34 15.67
C VAL A 111 -12.58 8.70 14.73
N VAL A 112 -12.21 7.77 13.85
CA VAL A 112 -11.06 7.90 12.95
C VAL A 112 -11.49 7.96 11.50
N ARG A 113 -10.73 8.67 10.68
CA ARG A 113 -10.95 8.73 9.24
C ARG A 113 -10.61 7.39 8.60
N LEU A 114 -11.39 7.00 7.59
CA LEU A 114 -11.05 5.90 6.69
C LEU A 114 -10.25 6.45 5.52
N VAL A 115 -9.11 5.83 5.25
CA VAL A 115 -8.23 6.19 4.13
C VAL A 115 -8.20 5.06 3.11
N PRO A 116 -8.22 5.38 1.80
CA PRO A 116 -8.08 4.38 0.77
C PRO A 116 -6.64 3.86 0.70
N VAL A 117 -6.52 2.56 0.68
CA VAL A 117 -5.24 1.84 0.54
C VAL A 117 -5.37 0.89 -0.64
N THR A 118 -4.38 0.84 -1.49
CA THR A 118 -4.36 -0.08 -2.62
C THR A 118 -3.44 -1.26 -2.33
N PHE A 119 -4.00 -2.47 -2.33
CA PHE A 119 -3.25 -3.73 -2.24
C PHE A 119 -3.50 -4.56 -3.50
N VAL A 120 -2.47 -4.68 -4.33
CA VAL A 120 -2.54 -5.39 -5.60
C VAL A 120 -1.87 -6.75 -5.49
N VAL A 121 -2.65 -7.80 -5.68
CA VAL A 121 -2.18 -9.19 -5.65
C VAL A 121 -2.52 -9.84 -7.00
N PRO A 122 -1.54 -10.40 -7.72
CA PRO A 122 -1.80 -11.13 -8.96
C PRO A 122 -2.69 -12.36 -8.72
N GLU A 123 -3.77 -12.49 -9.47
CA GLU A 123 -4.78 -13.57 -9.30
C GLU A 123 -4.19 -14.98 -9.39
N GLU A 124 -3.14 -15.16 -10.19
CA GLU A 124 -2.54 -16.47 -10.41
C GLU A 124 -1.89 -17.06 -9.15
N GLY A 125 -1.36 -16.23 -8.26
CA GLY A 125 -0.60 -16.64 -7.07
C GLY A 125 -1.36 -16.59 -5.75
N THR A 126 -2.62 -16.18 -5.74
CA THR A 126 -3.43 -15.99 -4.52
C THR A 126 -4.69 -16.84 -4.46
N ASN A 127 -5.14 -17.20 -3.25
CA ASN A 127 -6.47 -17.75 -2.95
C ASN A 127 -7.51 -16.67 -2.64
N GLY A 128 -7.13 -15.40 -2.72
CA GLY A 128 -7.91 -14.21 -2.36
C GLY A 128 -7.21 -13.44 -1.23
N PRO A 129 -6.72 -12.21 -1.51
CA PRO A 129 -5.97 -11.46 -0.51
C PRO A 129 -6.84 -11.01 0.65
N GLU A 130 -6.25 -10.96 1.84
CA GLU A 130 -6.87 -10.48 3.06
C GLU A 130 -6.10 -9.28 3.64
N VAL A 131 -6.83 -8.32 4.19
CA VAL A 131 -6.25 -7.21 4.95
C VAL A 131 -6.86 -7.22 6.33
N ASN A 132 -6.02 -7.37 7.36
CA ASN A 132 -6.42 -7.40 8.75
C ASN A 132 -5.97 -6.13 9.46
N VAL A 133 -6.90 -5.41 10.09
CA VAL A 133 -6.62 -4.20 10.86
C VAL A 133 -6.37 -4.55 12.31
N GLU A 134 -5.41 -3.84 12.93
CA GLU A 134 -5.13 -3.96 14.36
C GLU A 134 -6.32 -3.45 15.19
N GLU A 135 -6.82 -4.31 16.07
CA GLU A 135 -7.83 -4.01 17.09
C GLU A 135 -7.30 -4.41 18.46
N GLN A 136 -7.30 -3.50 19.43
CA GLN A 136 -6.88 -3.79 20.82
C GLN A 136 -5.52 -4.51 20.96
N GLY A 137 -4.60 -4.30 20.01
CA GLY A 137 -3.30 -4.99 19.99
C GLY A 137 -3.32 -6.39 19.34
N ASP A 138 -4.48 -6.82 18.85
CA ASP A 138 -4.65 -8.03 18.05
C ASP A 138 -5.10 -7.68 16.62
N PHE A 139 -4.81 -8.56 15.66
CA PHE A 139 -5.26 -8.44 14.28
C PHE A 139 -6.47 -9.34 14.07
N GLY A 140 -7.65 -8.82 14.41
CA GLY A 140 -8.86 -9.63 14.48
C GLY A 140 -9.82 -9.45 13.31
N ARG A 141 -9.76 -8.34 12.59
CA ARG A 141 -10.78 -8.03 11.59
C ARG A 141 -10.26 -7.99 10.17
N VAL A 142 -10.82 -8.87 9.35
CA VAL A 142 -10.63 -8.87 7.89
C VAL A 142 -11.45 -7.75 7.25
N ILE A 143 -10.79 -6.84 6.56
CA ILE A 143 -11.40 -5.81 5.74
C ILE A 143 -11.53 -6.35 4.32
N LYS A 144 -12.72 -6.23 3.74
CA LYS A 144 -12.95 -6.62 2.36
C LYS A 144 -12.56 -5.49 1.42
N ALA A 145 -12.04 -5.85 0.27
CA ALA A 145 -11.79 -4.90 -0.80
C ALA A 145 -13.11 -4.27 -1.28
N GLU A 146 -13.01 -3.02 -1.73
CA GLU A 146 -14.06 -2.34 -2.47
C GLU A 146 -14.39 -3.06 -3.79
N SER A 147 -15.35 -2.56 -4.53
CA SER A 147 -15.84 -3.18 -5.77
C SER A 147 -14.77 -3.35 -6.87
N ASP A 148 -13.63 -2.67 -6.77
CA ASP A 148 -12.49 -2.80 -7.68
C ASP A 148 -11.57 -3.99 -7.33
N GLY A 149 -11.82 -4.67 -6.22
CA GLY A 149 -11.07 -5.83 -5.74
C GLY A 149 -9.67 -5.56 -5.20
N LYS A 150 -9.27 -4.29 -5.05
CA LYS A 150 -7.90 -3.91 -4.64
C LYS A 150 -7.80 -2.70 -3.73
N THR A 151 -8.84 -1.89 -3.63
CA THR A 151 -8.91 -0.76 -2.69
C THR A 151 -9.54 -1.22 -1.38
N TYR A 152 -8.91 -0.86 -0.26
CA TYR A 152 -9.37 -1.15 1.09
C TYR A 152 -9.51 0.17 1.84
N LEU A 153 -10.62 0.35 2.54
CA LEU A 153 -10.83 1.50 3.41
C LEU A 153 -10.35 1.15 4.83
N LEU A 154 -9.22 1.70 5.24
CA LEU A 154 -8.58 1.39 6.52
C LEU A 154 -8.61 2.60 7.45
N PRO A 155 -8.70 2.38 8.78
CA PRO A 155 -8.56 3.46 9.75
C PRO A 155 -7.19 4.13 9.65
N GLU A 156 -7.19 5.45 9.47
CA GLU A 156 -5.97 6.24 9.30
C GLU A 156 -5.02 6.10 10.50
N ASN A 157 -3.73 6.00 10.23
CA ASN A 157 -2.66 5.89 11.24
C ASN A 157 -2.79 4.67 12.18
N ARG A 158 -3.47 3.62 11.72
CA ARG A 158 -3.57 2.34 12.43
C ARG A 158 -2.75 1.26 11.74
N GLY A 159 -2.42 0.21 12.50
CA GLY A 159 -1.68 -0.93 11.97
C GLY A 159 -2.56 -1.82 11.09
N ALA A 160 -1.96 -2.40 10.05
CA ALA A 160 -2.62 -3.41 9.23
C ALA A 160 -1.64 -4.49 8.76
N TYR A 161 -2.13 -5.73 8.69
CA TYR A 161 -1.50 -6.83 7.99
C TYR A 161 -2.11 -7.01 6.61
N PHE A 162 -1.26 -7.23 5.64
CA PHE A 162 -1.60 -7.52 4.26
C PHE A 162 -1.15 -8.95 3.95
N ASP A 163 -2.12 -9.83 3.77
CA ASP A 163 -1.90 -11.24 3.47
C ASP A 163 -2.31 -11.52 2.02
N PRO A 164 -1.38 -11.92 1.16
CA PRO A 164 -1.71 -12.29 -0.21
C PRO A 164 -2.38 -13.66 -0.32
N CYS A 165 -2.50 -14.43 0.76
CA CYS A 165 -3.10 -15.78 0.81
C CYS A 165 -2.55 -16.68 -0.31
N ILE A 166 -1.27 -16.99 -0.26
CA ILE A 166 -0.50 -17.66 -1.32
C ILE A 166 -1.12 -19.02 -1.68
N LYS A 167 -1.23 -19.30 -2.98
CA LYS A 167 -1.61 -20.64 -3.48
C LYS A 167 -0.46 -21.63 -3.37
N ASP A 168 -0.79 -22.90 -3.21
CA ASP A 168 0.17 -23.99 -3.33
C ASP A 168 0.92 -23.94 -4.66
N GLY A 169 2.23 -24.13 -4.62
CA GLY A 169 3.10 -24.06 -5.78
C GLY A 169 3.54 -22.65 -6.19
N TYR A 170 3.26 -21.64 -5.35
CA TYR A 170 3.74 -20.29 -5.52
C TYR A 170 4.50 -19.81 -4.28
N ASN A 171 5.40 -18.87 -4.48
CA ASN A 171 6.16 -18.20 -3.44
C ASN A 171 6.13 -16.70 -3.66
N ILE A 172 6.30 -15.93 -2.59
CA ILE A 172 6.48 -14.49 -2.71
C ILE A 172 7.89 -14.20 -3.24
N LEU A 173 7.96 -13.49 -4.34
CA LEU A 173 9.19 -12.98 -4.91
C LEU A 173 9.64 -11.70 -4.20
N ALA A 174 8.75 -10.75 -4.09
CA ALA A 174 9.04 -9.44 -3.50
C ALA A 174 7.76 -8.68 -3.18
N TRP A 175 7.89 -7.70 -2.30
CA TRP A 175 6.91 -6.66 -2.02
C TRP A 175 7.37 -5.33 -2.65
N SER A 176 6.45 -4.50 -3.10
CA SER A 176 6.75 -3.19 -3.66
C SER A 176 5.82 -2.11 -3.12
N PHE A 177 6.39 -0.94 -2.79
CA PHE A 177 5.68 0.27 -2.40
C PHE A 177 5.78 1.29 -3.54
N GLY A 178 4.71 1.44 -4.32
CA GLY A 178 4.72 2.36 -5.45
C GLY A 178 5.61 1.90 -6.61
N GLU A 179 6.18 2.85 -7.35
CA GLU A 179 6.94 2.56 -8.56
C GLU A 179 8.39 2.12 -8.24
N GLY A 180 8.70 0.86 -8.48
CA GLY A 180 10.07 0.38 -8.68
C GLY A 180 10.91 0.01 -7.45
N ALA A 181 10.44 0.21 -6.23
CA ALA A 181 11.16 -0.23 -5.04
C ALA A 181 10.69 -1.64 -4.63
N TYR A 182 11.54 -2.64 -4.85
CA TYR A 182 11.28 -4.01 -4.44
C TYR A 182 12.03 -4.33 -3.16
N PHE A 183 11.30 -4.92 -2.21
CA PHE A 183 11.88 -5.42 -0.96
C PHE A 183 11.87 -6.95 -1.00
N PRO A 184 12.98 -7.61 -0.61
CA PRO A 184 13.03 -9.07 -0.59
C PRO A 184 11.90 -9.63 0.25
N ALA A 185 11.36 -10.75 -0.20
CA ALA A 185 10.30 -11.47 0.49
C ALA A 185 10.74 -11.79 1.92
N ARG A 186 10.09 -11.17 2.85
CA ARG A 186 10.10 -11.51 4.27
C ARG A 186 8.73 -11.08 4.76
N PRO A 187 8.18 -11.75 5.52
CA PRO A 187 7.53 -13.01 5.63
C PRO A 187 6.35 -13.17 4.64
N ASP A 188 5.53 -14.21 4.78
CA ASP A 188 4.35 -14.45 3.94
C ASP A 188 3.28 -13.38 4.03
N GLN A 189 3.40 -12.46 4.99
CA GLN A 189 2.50 -11.34 5.24
C GLN A 189 3.29 -10.05 5.44
N PHE A 190 2.74 -8.93 5.02
CA PHE A 190 3.33 -7.60 5.21
C PHE A 190 2.58 -6.83 6.29
N TYR A 191 3.32 -6.34 7.31
CA TYR A 191 2.78 -5.49 8.35
C TYR A 191 3.21 -4.04 8.20
N LYS A 192 2.24 -3.11 8.28
CA LYS A 192 2.44 -1.67 8.32
C LYS A 192 1.83 -1.12 9.60
N ASN A 193 2.66 -0.59 10.52
CA ASN A 193 2.22 -0.08 11.83
C ASN A 193 1.44 1.24 11.76
N ASN A 194 1.64 2.03 10.74
CA ASN A 194 0.93 3.28 10.48
C ASN A 194 0.61 3.35 9.01
N VAL A 195 -0.64 3.07 8.66
CA VAL A 195 -1.10 3.11 7.27
C VAL A 195 -1.46 4.55 6.91
N PRO A 196 -0.68 5.23 6.04
CA PRO A 196 -1.00 6.57 5.58
C PRO A 196 -2.06 6.55 4.48
N GLU A 197 -2.63 7.72 4.18
CA GLU A 197 -3.43 7.92 2.98
C GLU A 197 -2.62 7.60 1.72
N ASP A 198 -3.29 7.08 0.70
CA ASP A 198 -2.69 6.71 -0.60
C ASP A 198 -1.57 5.64 -0.51
N PHE A 199 -1.56 4.84 0.56
CA PHE A 199 -0.63 3.73 0.65
C PHE A 199 -0.89 2.71 -0.46
N PHE A 200 0.16 2.41 -1.22
CA PHE A 200 0.12 1.46 -2.31
C PHE A 200 1.08 0.30 -2.03
N LEU A 201 0.56 -0.91 -2.02
CA LEU A 201 1.32 -2.14 -1.83
C LEU A 201 1.02 -3.12 -2.96
N THR A 202 2.05 -3.72 -3.50
CA THR A 202 1.91 -4.84 -4.43
C THR A 202 2.84 -5.99 -4.03
N VAL A 203 2.44 -7.20 -4.36
CA VAL A 203 3.26 -8.40 -4.17
C VAL A 203 3.54 -9.04 -5.51
N LEU A 204 4.73 -9.58 -5.66
CA LEU A 204 5.12 -10.39 -6.82
C LEU A 204 5.28 -11.84 -6.39
N PHE A 205 4.86 -12.75 -7.25
CA PHE A 205 4.99 -14.19 -7.04
C PHE A 205 5.93 -14.83 -8.08
N TYR A 206 6.42 -16.00 -7.73
CA TYR A 206 7.02 -16.93 -8.67
C TYR A 206 6.52 -18.35 -8.38
N LYS A 207 6.58 -19.23 -9.38
CA LYS A 207 6.19 -20.65 -9.26
C LYS A 207 7.34 -21.49 -8.72
N ASP A 208 6.98 -22.55 -8.00
CA ASP A 208 7.95 -23.56 -7.59
C ASP A 208 8.72 -24.10 -8.80
N GLY A 209 10.04 -24.16 -8.67
CA GLY A 209 10.94 -24.60 -9.75
C GLY A 209 11.18 -23.58 -10.86
N GLU A 210 10.60 -22.38 -10.78
CA GLU A 210 10.94 -21.29 -11.70
C GLU A 210 12.36 -20.79 -11.42
N THR A 211 13.08 -20.45 -12.47
CA THR A 211 14.47 -19.96 -12.37
C THR A 211 14.65 -18.65 -13.11
N ARG A 212 15.71 -17.92 -12.75
CA ARG A 212 16.18 -16.72 -13.45
C ARG A 212 17.56 -16.99 -14.02
N THR A 213 17.78 -16.57 -15.26
CA THR A 213 19.09 -16.66 -15.89
C THR A 213 19.92 -15.44 -15.56
N VAL A 214 21.17 -15.65 -15.18
CA VAL A 214 22.13 -14.59 -14.91
C VAL A 214 23.17 -14.59 -16.03
N THR A 215 23.19 -13.54 -16.83
CA THR A 215 24.18 -13.33 -17.88
C THR A 215 25.04 -12.13 -17.56
N TYR A 216 26.30 -12.19 -17.92
CA TYR A 216 27.20 -11.06 -17.80
C TYR A 216 28.32 -11.14 -18.83
N GLU A 217 28.82 -9.97 -19.25
CA GLU A 217 29.92 -9.83 -20.18
C GLU A 217 31.22 -9.47 -19.44
N GLN A 218 32.29 -10.22 -19.68
CA GLN A 218 33.62 -9.93 -19.13
C GLN A 218 34.18 -8.65 -19.74
N PRO A 219 34.60 -7.67 -18.92
CA PRO A 219 35.33 -6.50 -19.43
C PRO A 219 36.71 -6.94 -19.97
N LYS A 220 37.32 -6.15 -20.83
CA LYS A 220 38.61 -6.44 -21.45
C LYS A 220 39.80 -6.18 -20.53
N THR A 221 39.65 -5.21 -19.62
CA THR A 221 40.71 -4.68 -18.77
C THR A 221 40.59 -5.11 -17.30
N ALA A 222 39.59 -5.90 -16.99
CA ALA A 222 39.29 -6.34 -15.63
C ALA A 222 38.61 -7.72 -15.61
N VAL A 223 38.45 -8.30 -14.45
CA VAL A 223 37.74 -9.56 -14.23
C VAL A 223 36.44 -9.28 -13.47
N LEU A 224 35.33 -9.72 -14.03
CA LEU A 224 34.01 -9.69 -13.39
C LEU A 224 33.67 -11.08 -12.85
N THR A 225 33.41 -11.16 -11.56
CA THR A 225 32.92 -12.37 -10.89
C THR A 225 31.44 -12.19 -10.48
N CYS A 226 30.72 -13.29 -10.43
CA CYS A 226 29.32 -13.33 -10.06
C CYS A 226 29.10 -14.43 -9.01
N LYS A 227 28.39 -14.12 -7.93
CA LYS A 227 28.11 -15.03 -6.82
C LYS A 227 26.66 -14.98 -6.37
N ASN A 228 26.09 -16.13 -6.02
CA ASN A 228 24.77 -16.19 -5.37
C ASN A 228 24.95 -16.10 -3.84
N ARG A 229 24.55 -14.97 -3.25
CA ARG A 229 24.69 -14.73 -1.80
C ARG A 229 23.64 -15.41 -0.94
N ASN A 230 22.59 -15.96 -1.53
CA ASN A 230 21.55 -16.67 -0.79
C ASN A 230 21.91 -18.14 -0.53
N LEU A 231 22.94 -18.65 -1.18
CA LEU A 231 23.42 -20.01 -0.98
C LEU A 231 24.60 -20.04 0.01
N ASP A 232 24.71 -21.13 0.74
CA ASP A 232 25.87 -21.41 1.60
C ASP A 232 27.15 -21.33 0.76
N ASP A 233 28.22 -20.78 1.33
CA ASP A 233 29.51 -20.55 0.68
C ASP A 233 29.49 -19.59 -0.52
N SER A 234 28.36 -18.94 -0.83
CA SER A 234 28.20 -17.97 -1.93
C SER A 234 28.89 -18.43 -3.22
N PRO A 235 28.44 -19.53 -3.83
CA PRO A 235 29.10 -20.13 -4.99
C PRO A 235 29.15 -19.15 -6.16
N GLU A 236 30.23 -19.22 -6.93
CA GLU A 236 30.36 -18.50 -8.18
C GLU A 236 29.34 -19.03 -9.20
N LEU A 237 28.75 -18.13 -9.94
CA LEU A 237 27.86 -18.40 -11.06
C LEU A 237 28.59 -18.05 -12.37
N ALA A 238 28.66 -18.99 -13.30
CA ALA A 238 29.09 -18.70 -14.65
C ALA A 238 27.99 -17.94 -15.43
N SER A 239 28.41 -17.12 -16.40
CA SER A 239 27.45 -16.44 -17.28
C SER A 239 26.56 -17.44 -18.03
N GLY A 240 25.25 -17.28 -17.95
CA GLY A 240 24.26 -18.20 -18.51
C GLY A 240 23.69 -19.22 -17.49
N GLU A 241 24.23 -19.30 -16.28
CA GLU A 241 23.68 -20.14 -15.22
C GLU A 241 22.38 -19.53 -14.63
N THR A 242 21.68 -20.34 -13.87
CA THR A 242 20.38 -19.97 -13.30
C THR A 242 20.44 -19.88 -11.78
N CYS A 243 19.60 -19.01 -11.23
CA CYS A 243 19.35 -18.88 -9.79
C CYS A 243 17.83 -18.94 -9.51
N THR A 244 17.48 -19.01 -8.23
CA THR A 244 16.09 -18.93 -7.80
C THR A 244 15.60 -17.46 -7.90
N PRO A 245 14.35 -17.21 -8.31
CA PRO A 245 13.77 -15.87 -8.24
C PRO A 245 13.87 -15.29 -6.82
N GLY A 246 14.31 -14.04 -6.72
CA GLY A 246 14.53 -13.37 -5.42
C GLY A 246 15.93 -13.54 -4.83
N ASP A 247 16.79 -14.41 -5.39
CA ASP A 247 18.17 -14.52 -4.94
C ASP A 247 18.92 -13.19 -5.12
N HIS A 248 19.83 -12.92 -4.17
CA HIS A 248 20.74 -11.78 -4.23
C HIS A 248 22.02 -12.18 -4.94
N ILE A 249 22.21 -11.61 -6.09
CA ILE A 249 23.36 -11.89 -6.96
C ILE A 249 24.37 -10.75 -6.81
N LEU A 250 25.57 -11.09 -6.35
CA LEU A 250 26.69 -10.17 -6.19
C LEU A 250 27.59 -10.24 -7.42
N PHE A 251 27.81 -9.11 -8.04
CA PHE A 251 28.80 -8.89 -9.09
C PHE A 251 29.96 -8.11 -8.51
N GLU A 252 31.19 -8.58 -8.71
CA GLU A 252 32.40 -7.92 -8.25
C GLU A 252 33.40 -7.80 -9.43
N VAL A 253 33.97 -6.60 -9.59
CA VAL A 253 34.97 -6.33 -10.60
C VAL A 253 36.30 -5.97 -9.97
N ALA A 254 37.39 -6.61 -10.43
CA ALA A 254 38.72 -6.38 -9.95
C ALA A 254 39.74 -6.41 -11.12
N PRO A 255 40.95 -5.81 -10.97
CA PRO A 255 42.00 -5.93 -11.93
C PRO A 255 42.45 -7.39 -12.09
N GLU A 256 42.86 -7.79 -13.32
CA GLU A 256 43.41 -9.11 -13.56
C GLU A 256 44.61 -9.40 -12.63
N GLY A 257 44.59 -10.54 -11.97
CA GLY A 257 45.66 -10.96 -11.04
C GLY A 257 45.72 -10.22 -9.70
N ASN A 258 44.78 -9.29 -9.42
CA ASN A 258 44.67 -8.58 -8.14
C ASN A 258 43.22 -8.50 -7.69
N PRO A 259 42.66 -9.55 -7.04
CA PRO A 259 41.23 -9.58 -6.66
C PRO A 259 40.85 -8.55 -5.62
N ASP A 260 41.80 -8.02 -4.83
CA ASP A 260 41.54 -6.97 -3.83
C ASP A 260 41.79 -5.55 -4.39
N GLY A 261 42.17 -5.46 -5.66
CA GLY A 261 42.40 -4.20 -6.36
C GLY A 261 41.08 -3.49 -6.72
N LYS A 262 41.19 -2.21 -7.01
CA LYS A 262 40.04 -1.41 -7.48
C LYS A 262 40.22 -1.08 -8.95
N VAL A 263 39.11 -1.16 -9.69
CA VAL A 263 38.96 -0.70 -11.07
C VAL A 263 38.20 0.63 -11.05
N GLU A 264 38.69 1.61 -11.77
CA GLU A 264 37.94 2.85 -11.98
C GLU A 264 36.82 2.58 -12.97
N LEU A 265 35.57 2.74 -12.54
CA LEU A 265 34.38 2.45 -13.33
C LEU A 265 33.75 3.71 -13.88
N HIS A 266 33.22 3.62 -15.09
CA HIS A 266 32.31 4.63 -15.64
C HIS A 266 30.88 4.35 -15.17
N HIS A 267 30.35 3.15 -15.37
CA HIS A 267 29.02 2.75 -14.91
C HIS A 267 28.78 1.23 -15.02
N TRP A 268 27.67 0.81 -14.44
CA TRP A 268 27.08 -0.52 -14.65
C TRP A 268 25.89 -0.43 -15.61
N LEU A 269 25.72 -1.45 -16.44
CA LEU A 269 24.51 -1.68 -17.22
C LEU A 269 23.80 -2.90 -16.65
N VAL A 270 22.49 -2.77 -16.39
CA VAL A 270 21.64 -3.86 -15.93
C VAL A 270 20.47 -3.96 -16.90
N ASN A 271 20.32 -5.11 -17.53
CA ASN A 271 19.31 -5.35 -18.58
C ASN A 271 19.36 -4.29 -19.72
N GLY A 272 20.59 -3.82 -20.00
CA GLY A 272 20.87 -2.82 -21.02
C GLY A 272 20.55 -1.38 -20.64
N GLU A 273 20.22 -1.10 -19.39
CA GLU A 273 20.03 0.24 -18.86
C GLU A 273 21.14 0.63 -17.89
N GLU A 274 21.51 1.91 -17.87
CA GLU A 274 22.50 2.43 -16.94
C GLU A 274 21.98 2.36 -15.50
N TYR A 275 22.74 1.72 -14.64
CA TYR A 275 22.38 1.64 -13.22
C TYR A 275 22.78 2.92 -12.49
N ARG A 276 21.80 3.59 -11.90
CA ARG A 276 21.97 4.89 -11.24
C ARG A 276 21.52 4.84 -9.78
N LEU A 277 22.13 5.70 -8.97
CA LEU A 277 21.67 6.01 -7.62
C LEU A 277 20.36 6.80 -7.64
N SER A 278 19.73 6.93 -6.49
CA SER A 278 18.45 7.66 -6.34
C SER A 278 18.54 9.14 -6.68
N ASP A 279 19.74 9.75 -6.60
CA ASP A 279 20.05 11.13 -7.00
C ASP A 279 20.30 11.29 -8.51
N GLY A 280 20.33 10.18 -9.25
CA GLY A 280 20.54 10.14 -10.69
C GLY A 280 21.99 9.94 -11.12
N ASP A 281 22.95 9.90 -10.20
CA ASP A 281 24.35 9.65 -10.50
C ASP A 281 24.60 8.21 -10.89
N PHE A 282 25.65 7.97 -11.67
CA PHE A 282 26.08 6.62 -12.01
C PHE A 282 26.57 5.86 -10.78
N TYR A 283 26.14 4.60 -10.66
CA TYR A 283 26.70 3.71 -9.67
C TYR A 283 28.07 3.21 -10.13
N VAL A 284 29.12 3.54 -9.38
CA VAL A 284 30.53 3.30 -9.78
C VAL A 284 31.31 2.45 -8.77
N ASP A 285 30.64 1.85 -7.79
CA ASP A 285 31.31 0.92 -6.87
C ASP A 285 31.73 -0.38 -7.58
N ASN A 286 32.84 -0.96 -7.14
CA ASN A 286 33.39 -2.19 -7.71
C ASN A 286 32.56 -3.45 -7.40
N SER A 287 31.50 -3.33 -6.63
CA SER A 287 30.53 -4.39 -6.36
C SER A 287 29.10 -3.91 -6.56
N LEU A 288 28.28 -4.74 -7.15
CA LEU A 288 26.85 -4.49 -7.36
C LEU A 288 26.06 -5.73 -6.92
N THR A 289 25.11 -5.55 -5.99
CA THR A 289 24.21 -6.62 -5.58
C THR A 289 22.83 -6.36 -6.15
N LEU A 290 22.27 -7.32 -6.88
CA LEU A 290 20.96 -7.26 -7.48
C LEU A 290 20.09 -8.40 -6.98
N MET A 291 18.79 -8.13 -6.75
CA MET A 291 17.81 -9.19 -6.53
C MET A 291 17.30 -9.72 -7.88
N ALA A 292 17.30 -11.02 -8.06
CA ALA A 292 16.88 -11.68 -9.30
C ALA A 292 15.35 -11.70 -9.46
N ILE A 293 14.74 -10.52 -9.62
CA ILE A 293 13.29 -10.36 -9.90
C ILE A 293 12.97 -10.86 -11.31
N SER A 294 13.83 -10.54 -12.26
CA SER A 294 13.79 -11.01 -13.65
C SER A 294 15.12 -11.66 -14.02
N ASN A 295 15.26 -12.14 -15.25
CA ASN A 295 16.58 -12.47 -15.77
C ASN A 295 17.50 -11.26 -15.67
N LEU A 296 18.74 -11.49 -15.28
CA LEU A 296 19.76 -10.46 -15.16
C LEU A 296 20.72 -10.55 -16.34
N ASP A 297 20.93 -9.41 -16.99
CA ASP A 297 21.97 -9.21 -17.99
C ASP A 297 22.82 -8.02 -17.54
N VAL A 298 24.03 -8.31 -17.04
CA VAL A 298 24.87 -7.33 -16.36
C VAL A 298 26.16 -7.10 -17.14
N LYS A 299 26.50 -5.84 -17.33
CA LYS A 299 27.75 -5.41 -17.90
C LYS A 299 28.34 -4.29 -17.07
N VAL A 300 29.62 -4.38 -16.77
CA VAL A 300 30.40 -3.30 -16.18
C VAL A 300 31.24 -2.63 -17.26
N VAL A 301 31.33 -1.30 -17.19
CA VAL A 301 32.13 -0.50 -18.11
C VAL A 301 33.24 0.19 -17.35
N PRO A 302 34.48 -0.37 -17.38
CA PRO A 302 35.65 0.28 -16.81
C PRO A 302 35.93 1.62 -17.52
N MET A 303 36.47 2.60 -16.79
CA MET A 303 36.79 3.92 -17.37
C MET A 303 37.76 3.82 -18.56
N GLU A 304 38.71 2.88 -18.52
CA GLU A 304 39.64 2.65 -19.60
C GLU A 304 38.98 2.10 -20.89
N GLU A 305 37.82 1.44 -20.76
CA GLU A 305 37.08 0.89 -21.89
C GLU A 305 36.00 1.87 -22.37
N TYR A 306 35.74 2.92 -21.59
CA TYR A 306 34.84 3.99 -21.96
C TYR A 306 35.49 4.81 -23.07
N THR A 307 35.40 4.32 -24.28
CA THR A 307 35.63 5.15 -25.45
C THR A 307 34.43 6.05 -25.58
N ASP A 308 34.68 7.37 -25.67
CA ASP A 308 33.68 8.37 -25.92
C ASP A 308 32.79 7.96 -27.12
N ALA A 309 31.82 7.08 -26.86
CA ALA A 309 30.82 6.65 -27.83
C ALA A 309 29.95 7.85 -28.30
N ILE A 310 30.18 9.02 -27.75
CA ILE A 310 29.64 10.31 -28.21
C ILE A 310 29.99 10.58 -29.69
N GLN A 311 31.00 9.92 -30.26
CA GLN A 311 31.34 10.09 -31.67
C GLN A 311 30.55 9.21 -32.66
N LYS A 312 29.75 8.27 -32.19
CA LYS A 312 28.69 7.64 -33.00
C LYS A 312 27.31 7.96 -32.43
N VAL A 313 26.99 9.20 -32.34
CA VAL A 313 25.59 9.64 -32.29
C VAL A 313 24.94 9.20 -33.61
N ALA A 314 24.36 8.01 -33.60
CA ALA A 314 23.25 7.75 -34.49
C ALA A 314 22.31 8.92 -34.25
N THR A 315 22.06 9.73 -35.26
CA THR A 315 21.20 10.93 -35.23
C THR A 315 19.99 10.57 -34.34
N PRO A 316 19.76 11.30 -33.24
CA PRO A 316 18.67 10.89 -32.31
C PRO A 316 17.38 10.88 -33.11
N VAL A 317 16.75 9.72 -33.23
CA VAL A 317 15.46 9.62 -33.90
C VAL A 317 14.50 10.38 -33.01
N GLU A 318 14.10 11.56 -33.49
CA GLU A 318 13.12 12.38 -32.78
C GLU A 318 11.85 11.55 -32.57
N THR A 319 11.42 11.41 -31.30
CA THR A 319 10.19 10.68 -31.00
C THR A 319 9.01 11.36 -31.70
N THR A 320 8.39 10.65 -32.64
CA THR A 320 7.21 11.13 -33.35
C THR A 320 6.01 10.26 -33.04
N ILE A 321 4.85 10.88 -32.84
CA ILE A 321 3.62 10.20 -32.50
C ILE A 321 2.55 10.58 -33.54
N ARG A 322 1.89 9.57 -34.10
CA ARG A 322 0.75 9.74 -35.01
C ARG A 322 -0.44 8.94 -34.49
N THR A 323 -1.59 9.57 -34.39
CA THR A 323 -2.85 8.94 -33.98
C THR A 323 -3.69 8.62 -35.19
N ASP A 324 -4.34 7.46 -35.17
CA ASP A 324 -5.36 7.06 -36.13
C ASP A 324 -6.54 6.47 -35.36
N ALA A 325 -7.48 7.33 -35.01
CA ALA A 325 -8.67 6.89 -34.28
C ALA A 325 -9.64 6.08 -35.13
N THR A 326 -9.54 6.14 -36.46
CA THR A 326 -10.37 5.29 -37.35
C THR A 326 -9.91 3.84 -37.27
N ALA A 327 -8.59 3.63 -37.29
CA ALA A 327 -7.98 2.31 -37.10
C ALA A 327 -7.85 1.90 -35.64
N GLY A 328 -8.13 2.79 -34.67
CA GLY A 328 -7.95 2.53 -33.24
C GLY A 328 -6.49 2.40 -32.82
N LYS A 329 -5.57 3.17 -33.45
CA LYS A 329 -4.12 2.97 -33.31
C LYS A 329 -3.35 4.26 -33.01
N ILE A 330 -2.27 4.12 -32.23
CA ILE A 330 -1.23 5.11 -32.08
C ILE A 330 0.07 4.51 -32.62
N ASN A 331 0.69 5.21 -33.57
CA ASN A 331 1.98 4.83 -34.11
C ASN A 331 3.07 5.73 -33.53
N VAL A 332 4.05 5.14 -32.87
CA VAL A 332 5.17 5.86 -32.24
C VAL A 332 6.46 5.42 -32.92
N THR A 333 7.25 6.39 -33.36
CA THR A 333 8.64 6.15 -33.78
C THR A 333 9.54 6.71 -32.69
N THR A 334 10.39 5.86 -32.10
CA THR A 334 11.23 6.24 -30.95
C THR A 334 12.38 5.25 -30.80
N THR A 335 13.45 5.67 -30.12
CA THR A 335 14.56 4.80 -29.70
C THR A 335 14.29 4.13 -28.33
N ALA A 336 13.25 4.51 -27.62
CA ALA A 336 12.86 3.89 -26.35
C ALA A 336 12.50 2.40 -26.54
N LYS A 337 12.72 1.56 -25.54
CA LYS A 337 12.39 0.14 -25.59
C LYS A 337 10.88 -0.13 -25.51
N ASN A 338 10.18 0.67 -24.71
CA ASN A 338 8.74 0.53 -24.48
C ASN A 338 8.03 1.86 -24.61
N VAL A 339 6.76 1.79 -24.99
CA VAL A 339 5.83 2.93 -25.01
C VAL A 339 4.61 2.58 -24.21
N PHE A 340 4.20 3.49 -23.34
CA PHE A 340 3.03 3.39 -22.47
C PHE A 340 2.00 4.44 -22.89
N VAL A 341 0.73 4.08 -22.83
CA VAL A 341 -0.38 5.00 -23.12
C VAL A 341 -1.32 5.06 -21.93
N TYR A 342 -1.54 6.27 -21.42
CA TYR A 342 -2.41 6.54 -20.28
C TYR A 342 -3.56 7.48 -20.70
N ASN A 343 -4.66 7.44 -19.99
CA ASN A 343 -5.65 8.50 -20.03
C ASN A 343 -5.20 9.68 -19.14
N VAL A 344 -5.94 10.81 -19.19
CA VAL A 344 -5.63 12.02 -18.38
C VAL A 344 -5.77 11.79 -16.87
N ALA A 345 -6.47 10.75 -16.44
CA ALA A 345 -6.58 10.34 -15.04
C ALA A 345 -5.41 9.44 -14.58
N GLY A 346 -4.38 9.22 -15.44
CA GLY A 346 -3.21 8.40 -15.12
C GLY A 346 -3.43 6.88 -15.22
N LYS A 347 -4.62 6.42 -15.68
CA LYS A 347 -4.87 4.99 -15.89
C LYS A 347 -4.14 4.50 -17.13
N LEU A 348 -3.32 3.44 -16.98
CA LEU A 348 -2.67 2.77 -18.09
C LEU A 348 -3.72 2.11 -19.00
N LEU A 349 -3.68 2.44 -20.28
CA LEU A 349 -4.57 1.90 -21.31
C LEU A 349 -3.89 0.81 -22.14
N ALA A 350 -2.61 0.99 -22.45
CA ALA A 350 -1.83 0.06 -23.23
C ALA A 350 -0.33 0.24 -23.04
N MET A 351 0.44 -0.84 -23.24
CA MET A 351 1.90 -0.86 -23.31
C MET A 351 2.33 -1.65 -24.51
N GLN A 352 3.37 -1.19 -25.22
CA GLN A 352 3.93 -1.87 -26.38
C GLN A 352 5.44 -1.78 -26.40
N ALA A 353 6.10 -2.93 -26.59
CA ALA A 353 7.53 -2.96 -26.87
C ALA A 353 7.81 -2.38 -28.28
N VAL A 354 8.89 -1.59 -28.39
CA VAL A 354 9.33 -1.01 -29.64
C VAL A 354 10.16 -2.04 -30.42
N LYS A 355 9.81 -2.22 -31.70
CA LYS A 355 10.60 -3.04 -32.64
C LYS A 355 10.99 -2.17 -33.84
N ASP A 356 12.25 -2.24 -34.24
CA ASP A 356 12.78 -1.45 -35.36
C ASP A 356 12.42 0.05 -35.28
N GLN A 357 12.57 0.60 -34.05
CA GLN A 357 12.22 2.00 -33.71
C GLN A 357 10.74 2.35 -33.90
N LYS A 358 9.85 1.37 -33.96
CA LYS A 358 8.41 1.59 -34.14
C LYS A 358 7.60 0.79 -33.10
N ALA A 359 6.55 1.42 -32.61
CA ALA A 359 5.50 0.77 -31.85
C ALA A 359 4.13 1.12 -32.42
N GLU A 360 3.30 0.13 -32.64
CA GLU A 360 1.89 0.29 -33.01
C GLU A 360 1.03 -0.17 -31.83
N ILE A 361 0.27 0.77 -31.26
CA ILE A 361 -0.44 0.57 -30.00
C ILE A 361 -1.93 0.62 -30.30
N SER A 362 -2.67 -0.42 -29.97
CA SER A 362 -4.13 -0.45 -30.06
C SER A 362 -4.76 0.27 -28.86
N VAL A 363 -5.66 1.21 -29.13
CA VAL A 363 -6.38 2.00 -28.12
C VAL A 363 -7.89 1.80 -28.32
N PRO A 364 -8.68 1.63 -27.23
CA PRO A 364 -10.13 1.46 -27.36
C PRO A 364 -10.79 2.62 -28.14
N ALA A 365 -11.73 2.29 -29.01
CA ALA A 365 -12.46 3.28 -29.82
C ALA A 365 -13.24 4.30 -28.97
N SER A 366 -13.58 3.95 -27.73
CA SER A 366 -14.19 4.86 -26.75
C SER A 366 -13.30 6.06 -26.37
N MET A 367 -12.00 6.00 -26.67
CA MET A 367 -11.04 7.08 -26.41
C MET A 367 -10.94 8.09 -27.56
N ARG A 368 -11.74 7.93 -28.63
CA ARG A 368 -11.74 8.89 -29.75
C ARG A 368 -12.13 10.29 -29.29
N GLY A 369 -11.32 11.26 -29.65
CA GLY A 369 -11.48 12.65 -29.24
C GLY A 369 -10.85 13.01 -27.88
N GLU A 370 -10.46 12.00 -27.12
CA GLU A 370 -9.84 12.20 -25.81
C GLU A 370 -8.35 12.56 -25.92
N THR A 371 -7.87 13.27 -24.91
CA THR A 371 -6.43 13.50 -24.73
C THR A 371 -5.82 12.29 -24.04
N LEU A 372 -4.79 11.72 -24.64
CA LEU A 372 -4.01 10.61 -24.10
C LEU A 372 -2.59 11.07 -23.79
N ILE A 373 -1.97 10.42 -22.79
CA ILE A 373 -0.57 10.63 -22.44
C ILE A 373 0.22 9.44 -22.99
N VAL A 374 1.08 9.71 -23.97
CA VAL A 374 2.02 8.70 -24.50
C VAL A 374 3.36 8.93 -23.82
N ARG A 375 3.83 7.95 -23.08
CA ARG A 375 5.07 8.02 -22.29
C ARG A 375 6.10 7.03 -22.81
N THR A 376 7.32 7.51 -22.97
CA THR A 376 8.54 6.69 -23.10
C THR A 376 9.37 6.82 -21.83
N ALA A 377 10.45 6.06 -21.68
CA ALA A 377 11.36 6.21 -20.55
C ALA A 377 11.89 7.65 -20.37
N GLU A 378 12.02 8.39 -21.48
CA GLU A 378 12.66 9.71 -21.46
C GLU A 378 11.66 10.88 -21.46
N LYS A 379 10.47 10.72 -22.05
CA LYS A 379 9.53 11.82 -22.33
C LYS A 379 8.08 11.41 -22.26
N SER A 380 7.24 12.38 -21.92
CA SER A 380 5.78 12.25 -21.98
C SER A 380 5.21 13.24 -22.98
N PHE A 381 4.21 12.81 -23.75
CA PHE A 381 3.56 13.57 -24.80
C PHE A 381 2.06 13.54 -24.61
N ASN A 382 1.42 14.69 -24.61
CA ASN A 382 -0.04 14.76 -24.65
C ASN A 382 -0.48 14.74 -26.13
N VAL A 383 -1.30 13.76 -26.49
CA VAL A 383 -1.81 13.60 -27.86
C VAL A 383 -3.33 13.53 -27.87
N VAL A 384 -3.96 14.20 -28.82
CA VAL A 384 -5.41 14.01 -29.03
C VAL A 384 -5.61 12.85 -29.98
N PHE A 385 -6.39 11.85 -29.54
CA PHE A 385 -6.65 10.65 -30.32
C PHE A 385 -7.72 10.92 -31.39
N LYS A 386 -7.26 11.37 -32.57
CA LYS A 386 -8.08 11.78 -33.72
C LYS A 386 -8.10 10.74 -34.82
#